data_f78f1c33d23ca58864d96e98ad74141d
#
_entry.id   f78f1c33d23ca58864d96e98ad74141d
#
_cell.length_a   1.000
_cell.length_b   1.000
_cell.length_c   1.000
_cell.angle_alpha   90.00
_cell.angle_beta   90.00
_cell.angle_gamma   90.00
#
_symmetry.space_group_name_H-M   'P 1'
#
loop_
_entity.id
_entity.type
_entity.pdbx_description
1 polymer ?
#
loop_
_entity_poly.entity_id
_entity_poly.type
_entity_poly.pdbx_seq_one_letter_code
_entity_poly.pdbx_strand_id
1 'polypeptide(L)'
;MKEKILREGVTTGTCATACAYASAIWQKTGSCPAAVEVDTPVGRRVQLEIIAESYPKCSVIKDAGDDPDITDGCRVSAVTDIKAEDGPIVFIGGEGIGTVTEPGLKLPVGEPAINPVPRQMIETHVRKVIGGLGAAVTVSIRDGETLAEKTFNPRLGIVGGLSVLGTT
;
A
#
# COMPACT_ATOMS: atom_id res chain seq x y z
N MET A 1 14.29 32.76 16.26
CA MET A 1 13.49 31.53 16.32
C MET A 1 14.09 30.51 15.36
N LYS A 2 14.41 29.34 15.84
CA LYS A 2 14.78 28.24 14.94
C LYS A 2 13.51 27.74 14.26
N GLU A 3 13.45 27.76 12.93
CA GLU A 3 12.39 27.11 12.19
C GLU A 3 12.38 25.64 12.59
N LYS A 4 11.21 25.14 13.01
CA LYS A 4 11.04 23.71 13.30
C LYS A 4 10.99 22.97 11.96
N ILE A 5 12.04 22.21 11.68
CA ILE A 5 12.03 21.32 10.52
C ILE A 5 11.02 20.20 10.81
N LEU A 6 9.93 20.15 10.04
CA LEU A 6 8.94 19.09 10.15
C LEU A 6 9.53 17.78 9.63
N ARG A 7 9.30 16.69 10.37
CA ARG A 7 9.70 15.35 9.95
C ARG A 7 8.71 14.84 8.91
N GLU A 8 9.21 14.50 7.72
CA GLU A 8 8.41 13.90 6.67
C GLU A 8 8.12 12.44 6.98
N GLY A 9 6.88 12.03 6.75
CA GLY A 9 6.44 10.65 6.85
C GLY A 9 6.27 9.99 5.50
N VAL A 10 5.71 8.80 5.52
CA VAL A 10 5.37 8.01 4.32
C VAL A 10 3.86 7.91 4.16
N THR A 11 3.41 7.69 2.93
CA THR A 11 1.99 7.49 2.61
C THR A 11 1.59 6.02 2.77
N THR A 12 0.28 5.76 2.83
CA THR A 12 -0.26 4.39 2.78
C THR A 12 0.16 3.67 1.50
N GLY A 13 0.23 4.39 0.38
CA GLY A 13 0.70 3.85 -0.91
C GLY A 13 2.15 3.40 -0.86
N THR A 14 3.02 4.18 -0.23
CA THR A 14 4.43 3.81 -0.03
C THR A 14 4.56 2.57 0.87
N CYS A 15 3.78 2.50 1.96
CA CYS A 15 3.76 1.33 2.83
C CYS A 15 3.27 0.07 2.09
N ALA A 16 2.18 0.17 1.34
CA ALA A 16 1.65 -0.94 0.56
C ALA A 16 2.65 -1.42 -0.50
N THR A 17 3.35 -0.49 -1.14
CA THR A 17 4.41 -0.80 -2.11
C THR A 17 5.54 -1.58 -1.45
N ALA A 18 6.02 -1.14 -0.30
CA ALA A 18 7.06 -1.84 0.45
C ALA A 18 6.64 -3.27 0.80
N CYS A 19 5.40 -3.45 1.26
CA CYS A 19 4.86 -4.76 1.64
C CYS A 19 4.74 -5.71 0.45
N ALA A 20 4.19 -5.24 -0.67
CA ALA A 20 4.04 -6.04 -1.89
C ALA A 20 5.39 -6.43 -2.48
N TYR A 21 6.33 -5.49 -2.50
CA TYR A 21 7.70 -5.71 -2.95
C TYR A 21 8.43 -6.74 -2.08
N ALA A 22 8.37 -6.59 -0.77
CA ALA A 22 8.96 -7.53 0.17
C ALA A 22 8.35 -8.93 0.06
N SER A 23 7.04 -9.04 -0.13
CA SER A 23 6.33 -10.30 -0.34
C SER A 23 6.86 -11.04 -1.59
N ALA A 24 7.06 -10.32 -2.68
CA ALA A 24 7.62 -10.88 -3.91
C ALA A 24 9.07 -11.32 -3.71
N ILE A 25 9.90 -10.50 -3.05
CA ILE A 25 11.29 -10.85 -2.73
C ILE A 25 11.35 -12.14 -1.89
N TRP A 26 10.53 -12.23 -0.87
CA TRP A 26 10.48 -13.40 0.01
C TRP A 26 10.23 -14.69 -0.76
N GLN A 27 9.27 -14.65 -1.67
CA GLN A 27 8.94 -15.81 -2.52
C GLN A 27 10.08 -16.19 -3.47
N LYS A 28 10.79 -15.21 -4.00
CA LYS A 28 11.90 -15.45 -4.95
C LYS A 28 13.19 -15.90 -4.27
N THR A 29 13.48 -15.40 -3.10
CA THR A 29 14.76 -15.66 -2.40
C THR A 29 14.63 -16.70 -1.28
N GLY A 30 13.41 -16.97 -0.82
CA GLY A 30 13.16 -17.84 0.34
C GLY A 30 13.34 -17.14 1.68
N SER A 31 13.63 -15.84 1.69
CA SER A 31 13.85 -15.07 2.92
C SER A 31 13.14 -13.72 2.86
N CYS A 32 12.43 -13.36 3.93
CA CYS A 32 11.81 -12.04 4.03
C CYS A 32 12.90 -10.98 4.26
N PRO A 33 12.98 -9.93 3.42
CA PRO A 33 13.94 -8.87 3.66
C PRO A 33 13.60 -8.11 4.95
N ALA A 34 14.62 -7.69 5.69
CA ALA A 34 14.43 -6.90 6.92
C ALA A 34 13.94 -5.47 6.61
N ALA A 35 14.32 -4.94 5.46
CA ALA A 35 13.93 -3.63 4.97
C ALA A 35 13.94 -3.62 3.44
N VAL A 36 13.20 -2.70 2.85
CA VAL A 36 13.23 -2.44 1.41
C VAL A 36 13.29 -0.94 1.15
N GLU A 37 13.79 -0.58 -0.03
CA GLU A 37 13.79 0.79 -0.52
C GLU A 37 12.65 0.98 -1.52
N VAL A 38 11.91 2.06 -1.36
CA VAL A 38 10.79 2.43 -2.25
C VAL A 38 11.09 3.79 -2.88
N ASP A 39 10.98 3.84 -4.20
CA ASP A 39 11.05 5.08 -4.94
C ASP A 39 9.66 5.75 -4.92
N THR A 40 9.58 6.94 -4.34
CA THR A 40 8.32 7.69 -4.23
C THR A 40 8.06 8.55 -5.47
N PRO A 41 6.79 8.95 -5.71
CA PRO A 41 6.44 9.77 -6.87
C PRO A 41 7.18 11.12 -6.94
N VAL A 42 7.62 11.64 -5.80
CA VAL A 42 8.36 12.90 -5.74
C VAL A 42 9.87 12.72 -5.95
N GLY A 43 10.31 11.54 -6.37
CA GLY A 43 11.72 11.25 -6.65
C GLY A 43 12.58 10.99 -5.43
N ARG A 44 11.97 10.84 -4.25
CA ARG A 44 12.66 10.51 -3.01
C ARG A 44 12.65 9.00 -2.81
N ARG A 45 13.82 8.45 -2.46
CA ARG A 45 13.93 7.05 -2.05
C ARG A 45 13.85 6.95 -0.54
N VAL A 46 12.96 6.09 -0.05
CA VAL A 46 12.77 5.84 1.38
C VAL A 46 12.99 4.39 1.71
N GLN A 47 13.56 4.13 2.88
CA GLN A 47 13.74 2.79 3.41
C GLN A 47 12.67 2.51 4.45
N LEU A 48 12.00 1.36 4.33
CA LEU A 48 10.98 0.92 5.26
C LEU A 48 11.37 -0.43 5.86
N GLU A 49 11.22 -0.55 7.18
CA GLU A 49 11.39 -1.82 7.87
C GLU A 49 10.20 -2.72 7.62
N ILE A 50 10.48 -3.99 7.33
CA ILE A 50 9.46 -4.99 7.00
C ILE A 50 9.25 -5.93 8.18
N ILE A 51 7.99 -6.17 8.49
CA ILE A 51 7.56 -7.17 9.44
C ILE A 51 7.10 -8.40 8.66
N ALA A 52 7.78 -9.52 8.85
CA ALA A 52 7.33 -10.80 8.29
C ALA A 52 6.10 -11.28 9.07
N GLU A 53 5.01 -11.48 8.36
CA GLU A 53 3.81 -12.12 8.88
C GLU A 53 3.84 -13.62 8.51
N SER A 54 2.68 -14.26 8.39
CA SER A 54 2.62 -15.60 7.80
C SER A 54 2.98 -15.53 6.31
N TYR A 55 3.94 -16.35 5.89
CA TYR A 55 4.43 -16.41 4.50
C TYR A 55 3.28 -16.43 3.48
N PRO A 56 3.29 -15.63 2.43
CA PRO A 56 4.26 -14.59 2.08
C PRO A 56 3.84 -13.16 2.45
N LYS A 57 3.01 -12.98 3.46
CA LYS A 57 2.47 -11.69 3.89
C LYS A 57 3.52 -10.86 4.62
N CYS A 58 3.68 -9.62 4.20
CA CYS A 58 4.54 -8.62 4.82
C CYS A 58 3.74 -7.43 5.32
N SER A 59 4.22 -6.79 6.36
CA SER A 59 3.59 -5.60 6.96
C SER A 59 4.62 -4.50 7.22
N VAL A 60 4.10 -3.28 7.30
CA VAL A 60 4.82 -2.06 7.70
C VAL A 60 3.95 -1.29 8.67
N ILE A 61 4.54 -0.73 9.72
CA ILE A 61 3.87 0.26 10.57
C ILE A 61 4.06 1.63 9.93
N LYS A 62 2.96 2.27 9.56
CA LYS A 62 3.02 3.58 8.90
C LYS A 62 3.49 4.66 9.87
N ASP A 63 4.50 5.40 9.46
CA ASP A 63 4.96 6.61 10.13
C ASP A 63 4.60 7.82 9.27
N ALA A 64 3.63 8.59 9.71
CA ALA A 64 3.17 9.80 9.02
C ALA A 64 4.07 11.01 9.27
N GLY A 65 5.15 10.85 10.03
CA GLY A 65 6.01 11.97 10.39
C GLY A 65 5.30 12.93 11.34
N ASP A 66 5.48 14.21 11.11
CA ASP A 66 4.84 15.27 11.91
C ASP A 66 3.47 15.70 11.35
N ASP A 67 3.04 15.11 10.23
CA ASP A 67 1.72 15.38 9.67
C ASP A 67 0.61 14.73 10.52
N PRO A 68 -0.45 15.46 10.86
CA PRO A 68 -1.60 14.88 11.55
C PRO A 68 -2.39 14.00 10.56
N ASP A 69 -2.19 12.71 10.65
CA ASP A 69 -2.82 11.72 9.78
C ASP A 69 -3.49 10.64 10.62
N ILE A 70 -4.76 10.36 10.35
CA ILE A 70 -5.53 9.33 11.06
C ILE A 70 -4.93 7.93 10.87
N THR A 71 -4.16 7.72 9.82
CA THR A 71 -3.51 6.44 9.53
C THR A 71 -2.12 6.31 10.15
N ASP A 72 -1.65 7.32 10.89
CA ASP A 72 -0.37 7.23 11.61
C ASP A 72 -0.38 6.06 12.58
N GLY A 73 0.67 5.23 12.54
CA GLY A 73 0.79 4.05 13.39
C GLY A 73 -0.04 2.84 12.93
N CYS A 74 -0.81 2.95 11.85
CA CYS A 74 -1.58 1.80 11.36
C CYS A 74 -0.65 0.74 10.75
N ARG A 75 -1.12 -0.51 10.76
CA ARG A 75 -0.41 -1.63 10.13
C ARG A 75 -0.95 -1.84 8.72
N VAL A 76 -0.11 -1.54 7.73
CA VAL A 76 -0.37 -1.83 6.31
C VAL A 76 0.28 -3.16 5.96
N SER A 77 -0.42 -4.00 5.24
CA SER A 77 0.06 -5.32 4.84
C SER A 77 -0.21 -5.57 3.36
N ALA A 78 0.58 -6.45 2.76
CA ALA A 78 0.30 -6.94 1.42
C ALA A 78 0.77 -8.38 1.23
N VAL A 79 0.07 -9.07 0.36
CA VAL A 79 0.45 -10.37 -0.19
C VAL A 79 0.51 -10.23 -1.71
N THR A 80 1.63 -10.61 -2.30
CA THR A 80 1.77 -10.71 -3.75
C THR A 80 1.66 -12.18 -4.15
N ASP A 81 0.52 -12.56 -4.74
CA ASP A 81 0.33 -13.91 -5.26
C ASP A 81 0.86 -13.96 -6.68
N ILE A 82 2.06 -14.56 -6.85
CA ILE A 82 2.76 -14.62 -8.13
C ILE A 82 2.19 -15.78 -8.95
N LYS A 83 1.79 -15.49 -10.20
CA LYS A 83 1.24 -16.49 -11.11
C LYS A 83 2.36 -17.23 -11.86
N ALA A 84 2.01 -18.40 -12.41
CA ALA A 84 2.98 -19.21 -13.16
C ALA A 84 3.23 -18.69 -14.58
N GLU A 85 2.33 -17.87 -15.11
CA GLU A 85 2.36 -17.36 -16.49
C GLU A 85 2.46 -15.84 -16.52
N ASP A 86 2.91 -15.31 -17.64
CA ASP A 86 2.93 -13.88 -17.89
C ASP A 86 1.50 -13.30 -17.86
N GLY A 87 1.38 -12.10 -17.36
CA GLY A 87 0.08 -11.43 -17.24
C GLY A 87 0.15 -10.11 -16.49
N PRO A 88 -1.01 -9.47 -16.29
CA PRO A 88 -1.09 -8.23 -15.56
C PRO A 88 -0.93 -8.44 -14.06
N ILE A 89 -0.63 -7.35 -13.36
CA ILE A 89 -0.75 -7.27 -11.91
C ILE A 89 -2.13 -6.72 -11.60
N VAL A 90 -2.93 -7.50 -10.88
CA VAL A 90 -4.28 -7.11 -10.45
C VAL A 90 -4.27 -6.80 -8.95
N PHE A 91 -5.20 -5.96 -8.50
CA PHE A 91 -5.26 -5.49 -7.12
C PHE A 91 -6.55 -5.97 -6.45
N ILE A 92 -6.41 -6.42 -5.22
CA ILE A 92 -7.50 -6.92 -4.38
C ILE A 92 -7.50 -6.13 -3.08
N GLY A 93 -8.67 -5.67 -2.67
CA GLY A 93 -8.87 -5.06 -1.36
C GLY A 93 -9.06 -6.13 -0.30
N GLY A 94 -8.14 -6.18 0.66
CA GLY A 94 -8.25 -7.01 1.85
C GLY A 94 -8.92 -6.25 3.01
N GLU A 95 -8.67 -6.72 4.22
CA GLU A 95 -9.18 -6.06 5.43
C GLU A 95 -8.88 -4.56 5.43
N GLY A 96 -9.86 -3.75 5.77
CA GLY A 96 -9.69 -2.32 5.96
C GLY A 96 -9.54 -1.48 4.72
N ILE A 97 -9.59 -2.07 3.53
CA ILE A 97 -9.59 -1.37 2.25
C ILE A 97 -11.04 -1.17 1.79
N GLY A 98 -11.40 0.07 1.51
CA GLY A 98 -12.73 0.39 1.03
C GLY A 98 -12.96 0.00 -0.42
N THR A 99 -14.24 -0.02 -0.80
CA THR A 99 -14.68 -0.27 -2.18
C THR A 99 -15.32 0.99 -2.73
N VAL A 100 -15.02 1.32 -3.97
CA VAL A 100 -15.62 2.46 -4.66
C VAL A 100 -17.06 2.12 -5.03
N THR A 101 -18.03 2.91 -4.56
CA THR A 101 -19.46 2.68 -4.78
C THR A 101 -20.12 3.75 -5.62
N GLU A 102 -19.49 4.91 -5.81
CA GLU A 102 -20.05 6.05 -6.53
C GLU A 102 -19.17 6.44 -7.72
N PRO A 103 -19.78 6.87 -8.84
CA PRO A 103 -19.01 7.37 -9.98
C PRO A 103 -18.38 8.73 -9.69
N GLY A 104 -17.41 9.12 -10.52
CA GLY A 104 -16.73 10.42 -10.41
C GLY A 104 -15.43 10.42 -9.64
N LEU A 105 -15.04 9.30 -9.04
CA LEU A 105 -13.73 9.10 -8.46
C LEU A 105 -12.72 8.64 -9.53
N LYS A 106 -11.43 8.66 -9.20
CA LYS A 106 -10.37 8.22 -10.11
C LYS A 106 -10.45 6.73 -10.48
N LEU A 107 -11.19 5.95 -9.71
CA LEU A 107 -11.39 4.52 -9.91
C LEU A 107 -12.84 4.23 -10.28
N PRO A 108 -13.10 3.22 -11.13
CA PRO A 108 -14.45 2.78 -11.42
C PRO A 108 -15.17 2.21 -10.19
N VAL A 109 -16.49 2.25 -10.23
CA VAL A 109 -17.35 1.60 -9.24
C VAL A 109 -17.04 0.09 -9.18
N GLY A 110 -16.96 -0.45 -7.98
CA GLY A 110 -16.64 -1.86 -7.72
C GLY A 110 -15.15 -2.15 -7.48
N GLU A 111 -14.28 -1.20 -7.79
CA GLU A 111 -12.84 -1.36 -7.57
C GLU A 111 -12.45 -1.16 -6.09
N PRO A 112 -11.41 -1.87 -5.62
CA PRO A 112 -10.83 -1.54 -4.33
C PRO A 112 -10.24 -0.13 -4.35
N ALA A 113 -10.37 0.58 -3.24
CA ALA A 113 -9.92 1.97 -3.11
C ALA A 113 -8.39 2.08 -2.99
N ILE A 114 -7.71 1.54 -3.98
CA ILE A 114 -6.25 1.68 -4.17
C ILE A 114 -6.07 2.60 -5.38
N ASN A 115 -5.64 3.82 -5.15
CA ASN A 115 -5.58 4.85 -6.18
C ASN A 115 -4.55 4.52 -7.28
N PRO A 116 -4.65 5.16 -8.45
CA PRO A 116 -3.76 4.86 -9.58
C PRO A 116 -2.28 5.00 -9.27
N VAL A 117 -1.86 6.02 -8.53
CA VAL A 117 -0.44 6.22 -8.19
C VAL A 117 0.11 5.07 -7.32
N PRO A 118 -0.53 4.65 -6.22
CA PRO A 118 -0.11 3.45 -5.50
C PRO A 118 -0.07 2.19 -6.35
N ARG A 119 -1.03 1.99 -7.24
CA ARG A 119 -1.04 0.84 -8.15
C ARG A 119 0.20 0.83 -9.05
N GLN A 120 0.55 1.98 -9.59
CA GLN A 120 1.74 2.12 -10.43
C GLN A 120 3.03 1.91 -9.64
N MET A 121 3.12 2.42 -8.42
CA MET A 121 4.27 2.21 -7.52
C MET A 121 4.46 0.72 -7.22
N ILE A 122 3.39 0.04 -6.84
CA ILE A 122 3.41 -1.40 -6.55
C ILE A 122 3.85 -2.18 -7.78
N GLU A 123 3.25 -1.89 -8.92
CA GLU A 123 3.58 -2.57 -10.19
C GLU A 123 5.05 -2.39 -10.55
N THR A 124 5.57 -1.16 -10.49
CA THR A 124 6.97 -0.88 -10.80
C THR A 124 7.93 -1.68 -9.91
N HIS A 125 7.66 -1.74 -8.61
CA HIS A 125 8.53 -2.45 -7.66
C HIS A 125 8.41 -3.96 -7.76
N VAL A 126 7.19 -4.49 -7.83
CA VAL A 126 6.95 -5.93 -7.96
C VAL A 126 7.56 -6.47 -9.26
N ARG A 127 7.43 -5.73 -10.37
CA ARG A 127 8.04 -6.10 -11.66
C ARG A 127 9.56 -6.25 -11.61
N LYS A 128 10.25 -5.56 -10.72
CA LYS A 128 11.70 -5.75 -10.52
C LYS A 128 12.03 -7.17 -10.07
N VAL A 129 11.09 -7.84 -9.42
CA VAL A 129 11.27 -9.21 -8.88
C VAL A 129 10.72 -10.26 -9.83
N ILE A 130 9.51 -10.05 -10.37
CA ILE A 130 8.78 -11.07 -11.11
C ILE A 130 8.86 -10.89 -12.64
N GLY A 131 9.43 -9.79 -13.12
CA GLY A 131 9.47 -9.51 -14.56
C GLY A 131 8.08 -9.45 -15.17
N GLY A 132 7.82 -10.21 -16.22
CA GLY A 132 6.55 -10.24 -16.94
C GLY A 132 5.46 -11.11 -16.33
N LEU A 133 5.74 -11.87 -15.27
CA LEU A 133 4.75 -12.75 -14.65
C LEU A 133 3.55 -11.98 -14.13
N GLY A 134 2.36 -12.58 -14.22
CA GLY A 134 1.16 -12.04 -13.59
C GLY A 134 1.22 -12.17 -12.07
N ALA A 135 0.48 -11.30 -11.38
CA ALA A 135 0.33 -11.38 -9.94
C ALA A 135 -1.00 -10.78 -9.49
N ALA A 136 -1.48 -11.23 -8.34
CA ALA A 136 -2.57 -10.59 -7.61
C ALA A 136 -2.02 -10.02 -6.30
N VAL A 137 -2.12 -8.71 -6.11
CA VAL A 137 -1.66 -8.03 -4.90
C VAL A 137 -2.86 -7.70 -4.03
N THR A 138 -2.92 -8.30 -2.85
CA THR A 138 -3.93 -7.99 -1.84
C THR A 138 -3.33 -7.04 -0.83
N VAL A 139 -3.95 -5.87 -0.66
CA VAL A 139 -3.54 -4.85 0.32
C VAL A 139 -4.53 -4.82 1.46
N SER A 140 -4.06 -4.74 2.68
CA SER A 140 -4.88 -4.68 3.88
C SER A 140 -4.38 -3.58 4.82
N ILE A 141 -5.29 -3.01 5.62
CA ILE A 141 -4.96 -2.08 6.70
C ILE A 141 -5.71 -2.56 7.94
N ARG A 142 -4.97 -2.92 9.00
CA ARG A 142 -5.57 -3.36 10.25
C ARG A 142 -6.46 -2.26 10.83
N ASP A 143 -7.69 -2.62 11.23
CA ASP A 143 -8.70 -1.70 11.75
C ASP A 143 -9.10 -0.58 10.78
N GLY A 144 -8.82 -0.74 9.49
CA GLY A 144 -9.08 0.28 8.48
C GLY A 144 -10.55 0.62 8.33
N GLU A 145 -11.46 -0.32 8.54
CA GLU A 145 -12.90 -0.07 8.51
C GLU A 145 -13.30 0.91 9.61
N THR A 146 -12.84 0.68 10.83
CA THR A 146 -13.09 1.56 11.98
C THR A 146 -12.43 2.93 11.78
N LEU A 147 -11.21 2.97 11.29
CA LEU A 147 -10.52 4.22 11.01
C LEU A 147 -11.21 5.03 9.90
N ALA A 148 -11.77 4.37 8.91
CA ALA A 148 -12.48 5.02 7.80
C ALA A 148 -13.73 5.78 8.26
N GLU A 149 -14.39 5.33 9.32
CA GLU A 149 -15.55 6.02 9.89
C GLU A 149 -15.22 7.46 10.35
N LYS A 150 -13.96 7.73 10.66
CA LYS A 150 -13.45 9.05 11.08
C LYS A 150 -13.00 9.91 9.89
N THR A 151 -13.16 9.42 8.66
CA THR A 151 -12.79 10.10 7.44
C THR A 151 -14.01 10.54 6.64
N PHE A 152 -13.80 11.26 5.54
CA PHE A 152 -14.86 11.61 4.60
C PHE A 152 -15.16 10.50 3.58
N ASN A 153 -14.46 9.37 3.63
CA ASN A 153 -14.58 8.31 2.65
C ASN A 153 -16.01 7.81 2.42
N PRO A 154 -16.82 7.55 3.47
CA PRO A 154 -18.21 7.13 3.25
C PRO A 154 -19.04 8.14 2.47
N ARG A 155 -18.83 9.44 2.68
CA ARG A 155 -19.53 10.52 1.96
C ARG A 155 -19.04 10.66 0.51
N LEU A 156 -17.80 10.23 0.23
CA LEU A 156 -17.22 10.25 -1.10
C LEU A 156 -17.55 9.00 -1.93
N GLY A 157 -18.28 8.05 -1.36
CA GLY A 157 -18.63 6.80 -2.03
C GLY A 157 -17.55 5.72 -1.92
N ILE A 158 -16.76 5.75 -0.85
CA ILE A 158 -15.80 4.70 -0.51
C ILE A 158 -16.28 4.04 0.77
N VAL A 159 -16.69 2.79 0.67
CA VAL A 159 -17.38 2.06 1.74
C VAL A 159 -16.56 0.85 2.20
N GLY A 160 -16.57 0.61 3.51
CA GLY A 160 -15.99 -0.58 4.13
C GLY A 160 -14.52 -0.46 4.50
N GLY A 161 -13.89 0.68 4.28
CA GLY A 161 -12.50 0.88 4.67
C GLY A 161 -11.87 2.16 4.16
N LEU A 162 -10.56 2.20 4.28
CA LEU A 162 -9.72 3.33 3.88
C LEU A 162 -9.37 3.29 2.39
N SER A 163 -8.95 4.42 1.86
CA SER A 163 -8.29 4.52 0.56
C SER A 163 -6.78 4.42 0.73
N VAL A 164 -6.13 3.77 -0.22
CA VAL A 164 -4.66 3.76 -0.32
C VAL A 164 -4.24 4.90 -1.22
N LEU A 165 -3.52 5.87 -0.67
CA LEU A 165 -3.09 7.08 -1.34
C LEU A 165 -1.57 7.11 -1.50
N GLY A 166 -1.09 7.57 -2.65
CA GLY A 166 0.33 7.70 -2.95
C GLY A 166 0.91 9.09 -2.73
N THR A 167 0.04 10.08 -2.56
CA THR A 167 0.40 11.48 -2.31
C THR A 167 -0.41 12.03 -1.15
N THR A 168 0.17 12.95 -0.43
CA THR A 168 -0.52 13.70 0.63
C THR A 168 -1.39 14.81 0.06
#